data_9a7b18e6b6be782fcfcef7e5cc3ccc8b
#
_entry.id   9a7b18e6b6be782fcfcef7e5cc3ccc8b
#
_cell.length_a   1.000
_cell.length_b   1.000
_cell.length_c   1.000
_cell.angle_alpha   90.00
_cell.angle_beta   90.00
_cell.angle_gamma   90.00
#
_symmetry.space_group_name_H-M   'P 1'
#
loop_
_entity.id
_entity.type
_entity.pdbx_description
1 polymer ?
#
loop_
_entity_poly.entity_id
_entity_poly.type
_entity_poly.pdbx_seq_one_letter_code
_entity_poly.pdbx_strand_id
1 'polypeptide(L)'
;MVPASPVARPLRHVARALFPCIWRGKYFSSGNEPAESNRVTPMFRHLMYKIKSTGPITVAEYMKEVLTNPDKGYYVHHDMLGEKGDFITSPEISQIFGELVGIWFISEWISSGKSSAFQLVELGPGRGTLTGDILRVFSQLGSVLKTCDISVHLVEVSQKLSEFQALTLTDKKIPLERDAESLVYMKGVTKSGIPVSWYRDLKDVPKGYSFYLANEFFDVLPIHKFQKTPHGWREVLIDIDPQVSDKLRFVLAPGATPAEAFIQGFCSHKLHDVLIAPGTADLTADVDFSYLRRMTQGKAASLGPIQQQTFLKNMGIDVRLKVLLDKADEPSVRQQLLHGYNMLMNPKKMGERFNFFALLPHQRLQVGGHQMGTCQSKPSASSPVAGFGELTWQ
;
A
#
# COMPACT_ATOMS: atom_id res chain seq x y z
N MET A 1 -17.07 67.32 -15.33
CA MET A 1 -15.76 66.68 -15.36
C MET A 1 -15.80 65.50 -14.35
N VAL A 2 -15.98 64.30 -14.85
CA VAL A 2 -15.96 63.05 -14.06
C VAL A 2 -14.67 62.32 -14.44
N PRO A 3 -13.81 61.92 -13.50
CA PRO A 3 -12.62 61.17 -13.86
C PRO A 3 -12.94 59.68 -14.08
N ALA A 4 -12.34 59.14 -15.14
CA ALA A 4 -12.47 57.79 -15.62
C ALA A 4 -11.91 56.76 -14.62
N SER A 5 -12.62 55.62 -14.45
CA SER A 5 -12.19 54.43 -13.73
C SER A 5 -11.03 53.73 -14.46
N PRO A 6 -10.07 53.12 -13.74
CA PRO A 6 -9.00 52.38 -14.38
C PRO A 6 -9.48 51.00 -14.82
N VAL A 7 -9.13 50.65 -16.04
CA VAL A 7 -9.32 49.40 -16.74
C VAL A 7 -8.66 48.26 -15.97
N ALA A 8 -9.43 47.20 -15.68
CA ALA A 8 -8.98 45.95 -15.09
C ALA A 8 -7.97 45.25 -16.02
N ARG A 9 -6.77 45.00 -15.53
CA ARG A 9 -5.79 44.13 -16.18
C ARG A 9 -6.19 42.65 -15.99
N PRO A 10 -6.02 41.78 -16.99
CA PRO A 10 -6.40 40.41 -16.88
C PRO A 10 -5.45 39.64 -15.94
N LEU A 11 -6.03 38.88 -15.04
CA LEU A 11 -5.38 37.89 -14.15
C LEU A 11 -4.72 36.78 -14.98
N ARG A 12 -3.44 36.93 -15.31
CA ARG A 12 -2.61 35.92 -15.99
C ARG A 12 -1.55 35.30 -15.07
N HIS A 13 -1.73 35.25 -13.78
CA HIS A 13 -0.68 34.74 -12.86
C HIS A 13 -1.13 33.84 -11.70
N VAL A 14 -2.24 33.12 -11.81
CA VAL A 14 -2.64 32.17 -10.76
C VAL A 14 -2.60 30.69 -11.21
N ALA A 15 -2.25 30.40 -12.47
CA ALA A 15 -2.19 29.03 -12.99
C ALA A 15 -0.78 28.41 -13.00
N ARG A 16 0.17 28.93 -12.20
CA ARG A 16 1.57 28.42 -12.21
C ARG A 16 2.08 27.88 -10.87
N ALA A 17 1.24 27.75 -9.87
CA ALA A 17 1.64 27.34 -8.52
C ALA A 17 1.17 25.93 -8.09
N LEU A 18 0.58 25.12 -8.98
CA LEU A 18 0.11 23.76 -8.63
C LEU A 18 0.80 22.62 -9.39
N PHE A 19 1.91 22.88 -10.06
CA PHE A 19 2.75 21.83 -10.64
C PHE A 19 4.22 21.99 -10.22
N PRO A 20 4.65 21.52 -9.07
CA PRO A 20 6.04 21.20 -8.87
C PRO A 20 6.26 19.71 -9.10
N CYS A 21 7.28 19.42 -9.91
CA CYS A 21 7.87 18.11 -10.16
C CYS A 21 7.38 17.32 -11.38
N ILE A 22 7.36 17.96 -12.55
CA ILE A 22 7.82 17.24 -13.74
C ILE A 22 9.33 17.02 -13.53
N TRP A 23 9.71 15.82 -13.23
CA TRP A 23 11.11 15.39 -13.23
C TRP A 23 11.69 15.59 -14.63
N ARG A 24 12.41 16.70 -14.87
CA ARG A 24 13.36 16.84 -15.99
C ARG A 24 14.62 16.04 -15.65
N GLY A 25 14.51 14.74 -15.50
CA GLY A 25 15.61 13.82 -15.64
C GLY A 25 15.71 13.45 -17.12
N LYS A 26 16.74 13.91 -17.81
CA LYS A 26 17.19 13.39 -19.10
C LYS A 26 17.65 11.95 -18.90
N TYR A 27 16.73 11.01 -18.94
CA TYR A 27 16.99 9.60 -19.20
C TYR A 27 15.85 9.05 -20.07
N PHE A 28 15.70 9.63 -21.26
CA PHE A 28 15.27 8.84 -22.39
C PHE A 28 16.53 8.07 -22.83
N SER A 29 16.78 6.93 -22.20
CA SER A 29 17.51 5.88 -22.83
C SER A 29 16.71 5.54 -24.10
N SER A 30 17.32 5.68 -25.25
CA SER A 30 16.91 5.03 -26.49
C SER A 30 17.05 3.51 -26.30
N GLY A 31 16.20 2.93 -25.45
CA GLY A 31 16.01 1.50 -25.36
C GLY A 31 15.22 1.10 -26.60
N ASN A 32 15.76 0.17 -27.37
CA ASN A 32 15.08 -0.47 -28.48
C ASN A 32 13.64 -0.77 -28.08
N GLU A 33 12.66 -0.30 -28.87
CA GLU A 33 11.28 -0.78 -28.74
C GLU A 33 11.30 -2.31 -28.70
N PRO A 34 10.57 -2.97 -27.79
CA PRO A 34 10.49 -4.43 -27.78
C PRO A 34 10.09 -4.90 -29.18
N ALA A 35 10.74 -5.94 -29.71
CA ALA A 35 10.41 -6.50 -30.99
C ALA A 35 8.90 -6.77 -31.07
N GLU A 36 8.27 -6.54 -32.23
CA GLU A 36 6.80 -6.65 -32.43
C GLU A 36 6.20 -7.94 -31.87
N SER A 37 6.96 -9.04 -31.85
CA SER A 37 6.54 -10.32 -31.27
C SER A 37 6.27 -10.29 -29.77
N ASN A 38 6.83 -9.32 -29.00
CA ASN A 38 6.65 -9.20 -27.56
C ASN A 38 5.45 -8.34 -27.14
N ARG A 39 4.79 -7.66 -28.09
CA ARG A 39 3.62 -6.81 -27.80
C ARG A 39 2.34 -7.63 -27.61
N VAL A 40 2.19 -8.76 -28.29
CA VAL A 40 1.00 -9.60 -28.26
C VAL A 40 1.10 -10.70 -27.21
N THR A 41 0.93 -10.31 -25.94
CA THR A 41 0.90 -11.25 -24.81
C THR A 41 -0.41 -12.05 -24.76
N PRO A 42 -0.48 -13.17 -24.01
CA PRO A 42 -1.76 -13.86 -23.75
C PRO A 42 -2.80 -12.95 -23.10
N MET A 43 -2.40 -12.04 -22.21
CA MET A 43 -3.26 -11.03 -21.60
C MET A 43 -3.76 -10.02 -22.65
N PHE A 44 -2.91 -9.57 -23.58
CA PHE A 44 -3.33 -8.70 -24.67
C PHE A 44 -4.43 -9.33 -25.52
N ARG A 45 -4.29 -10.62 -25.88
CA ARG A 45 -5.34 -11.34 -26.63
C ARG A 45 -6.65 -11.41 -25.86
N HIS A 46 -6.59 -11.69 -24.56
CA HIS A 46 -7.75 -11.71 -23.68
C HIS A 46 -8.47 -10.35 -23.67
N LEU A 47 -7.73 -9.26 -23.47
CA LEU A 47 -8.27 -7.91 -23.50
C LEU A 47 -8.87 -7.55 -24.86
N MET A 48 -8.22 -7.93 -25.95
CA MET A 48 -8.73 -7.75 -27.31
C MET A 48 -10.10 -8.41 -27.51
N TYR A 49 -10.27 -9.67 -27.05
CA TYR A 49 -11.56 -10.37 -27.13
C TYR A 49 -12.62 -9.68 -26.28
N LYS A 50 -12.26 -9.29 -25.07
CA LYS A 50 -13.16 -8.57 -24.15
C LYS A 50 -13.63 -7.25 -24.79
N ILE A 51 -12.70 -6.40 -25.25
CA ILE A 51 -13.02 -5.10 -25.85
C ILE A 51 -13.86 -5.27 -27.13
N LYS A 52 -13.56 -6.26 -27.97
CA LYS A 52 -14.36 -6.54 -29.17
C LYS A 52 -15.80 -6.96 -28.85
N SER A 53 -16.03 -7.61 -27.72
CA SER A 53 -17.37 -8.10 -27.34
C SER A 53 -18.19 -7.07 -26.54
N THR A 54 -17.54 -6.25 -25.72
CA THR A 54 -18.22 -5.34 -24.77
C THR A 54 -18.02 -3.85 -25.10
N GLY A 55 -17.14 -3.51 -26.04
CA GLY A 55 -16.66 -2.15 -26.27
C GLY A 55 -15.49 -1.77 -25.35
N PRO A 56 -15.06 -0.49 -25.38
CA PRO A 56 -13.98 0.02 -24.54
C PRO A 56 -14.22 -0.25 -23.06
N ILE A 57 -13.18 -0.67 -22.34
CA ILE A 57 -13.22 -1.03 -20.93
C ILE A 57 -12.67 0.11 -20.05
N THR A 58 -13.10 0.16 -18.80
CA THR A 58 -12.58 1.14 -17.82
C THR A 58 -11.13 0.84 -17.45
N VAL A 59 -10.41 1.84 -16.93
CA VAL A 59 -9.08 1.62 -16.36
C VAL A 59 -9.14 0.63 -15.19
N ALA A 60 -10.22 0.68 -14.38
CA ALA A 60 -10.44 -0.26 -13.30
C ALA A 60 -10.55 -1.72 -13.78
N GLU A 61 -11.32 -1.97 -14.84
CA GLU A 61 -11.41 -3.32 -15.45
C GLU A 61 -10.07 -3.76 -16.02
N TYR A 62 -9.36 -2.86 -16.69
CA TYR A 62 -8.03 -3.14 -17.22
C TYR A 62 -7.05 -3.53 -16.12
N MET A 63 -6.94 -2.74 -15.04
CA MET A 63 -6.07 -3.05 -13.90
C MET A 63 -6.42 -4.40 -13.28
N LYS A 64 -7.71 -4.67 -13.07
CA LYS A 64 -8.17 -5.95 -12.52
C LYS A 64 -7.74 -7.12 -13.40
N GLU A 65 -7.93 -7.05 -14.72
CA GLU A 65 -7.53 -8.13 -15.63
C GLU A 65 -6.01 -8.29 -15.65
N VAL A 66 -5.27 -7.19 -15.81
CA VAL A 66 -3.81 -7.21 -15.96
C VAL A 66 -3.11 -7.69 -14.69
N LEU A 67 -3.61 -7.30 -13.51
CA LEU A 67 -2.95 -7.60 -12.24
C LEU A 67 -3.43 -8.93 -11.63
N THR A 68 -4.74 -9.19 -11.62
CA THR A 68 -5.33 -10.27 -10.80
C THR A 68 -6.13 -11.32 -11.59
N ASN A 69 -6.12 -11.29 -12.93
CA ASN A 69 -6.75 -12.35 -13.70
C ASN A 69 -6.18 -13.72 -13.32
N PRO A 70 -7.02 -14.74 -13.00
CA PRO A 70 -6.55 -16.04 -12.49
C PRO A 70 -5.58 -16.77 -13.42
N ASP A 71 -5.75 -16.62 -14.75
CA ASP A 71 -4.99 -17.35 -15.75
C ASP A 71 -3.79 -16.58 -16.30
N LYS A 72 -3.81 -15.24 -16.27
CA LYS A 72 -2.88 -14.40 -17.02
C LYS A 72 -2.45 -13.14 -16.26
N GLY A 73 -2.93 -12.94 -15.03
CA GLY A 73 -2.64 -11.76 -14.23
C GLY A 73 -1.19 -11.71 -13.77
N TYR A 74 -0.66 -10.50 -13.68
CA TYR A 74 0.72 -10.24 -13.29
C TYR A 74 1.06 -10.87 -11.92
N TYR A 75 0.22 -10.67 -10.89
CA TYR A 75 0.45 -11.22 -9.54
C TYR A 75 0.27 -12.74 -9.44
N VAL A 76 -0.35 -13.36 -10.44
CA VAL A 76 -0.58 -14.81 -10.43
C VAL A 76 0.64 -15.57 -10.93
N HIS A 77 1.38 -15.01 -11.92
CA HIS A 77 2.42 -15.75 -12.64
C HIS A 77 3.85 -15.29 -12.38
N HIS A 78 4.05 -14.07 -11.88
CA HIS A 78 5.39 -13.52 -11.69
C HIS A 78 5.79 -13.50 -10.20
N ASP A 79 7.07 -13.73 -9.93
CA ASP A 79 7.70 -13.42 -8.64
C ASP A 79 8.29 -12.01 -8.76
N MET A 80 7.43 -11.03 -8.49
CA MET A 80 7.69 -9.63 -8.79
C MET A 80 8.33 -8.85 -7.63
N LEU A 81 8.46 -9.48 -6.45
CA LEU A 81 8.95 -8.83 -5.24
C LEU A 81 10.42 -9.17 -4.99
N GLY A 82 11.17 -8.19 -4.43
CA GLY A 82 12.57 -8.32 -4.06
C GLY A 82 13.56 -7.85 -5.13
N GLU A 83 14.86 -8.04 -4.90
CA GLU A 83 15.94 -7.52 -5.75
C GLU A 83 15.87 -7.97 -7.22
N LYS A 84 15.28 -9.15 -7.48
CA LYS A 84 15.13 -9.72 -8.83
C LYS A 84 13.76 -9.45 -9.44
N GLY A 85 12.85 -8.85 -8.68
CA GLY A 85 11.50 -8.50 -9.13
C GLY A 85 11.43 -7.10 -9.75
N ASP A 86 10.23 -6.71 -10.14
CA ASP A 86 9.96 -5.36 -10.66
C ASP A 86 9.81 -4.33 -9.54
N PHE A 87 9.55 -4.79 -8.31
CA PHE A 87 9.31 -3.98 -7.12
C PHE A 87 10.11 -4.43 -5.92
N ILE A 88 10.51 -3.45 -5.11
CA ILE A 88 11.02 -3.68 -3.78
C ILE A 88 10.24 -2.80 -2.79
N THR A 89 9.51 -3.43 -1.88
CA THR A 89 8.67 -2.77 -0.90
C THR A 89 9.46 -2.42 0.36
N SER A 90 8.93 -1.49 1.19
CA SER A 90 9.61 -1.05 2.42
C SER A 90 10.02 -2.21 3.35
N PRO A 91 9.23 -3.26 3.59
CA PRO A 91 9.65 -4.42 4.38
C PRO A 91 10.80 -5.22 3.75
N GLU A 92 10.86 -5.29 2.42
CA GLU A 92 11.92 -6.02 1.73
C GLU A 92 13.25 -5.27 1.67
N ILE A 93 13.19 -3.94 1.77
CA ILE A 93 14.38 -3.07 1.86
C ILE A 93 15.06 -3.25 3.20
N SER A 94 14.30 -3.31 4.30
CA SER A 94 14.89 -3.36 5.62
C SER A 94 13.94 -3.95 6.67
N GLN A 95 14.43 -4.97 7.37
CA GLN A 95 13.80 -5.55 8.55
C GLN A 95 13.43 -4.52 9.63
N ILE A 96 14.17 -3.40 9.73
CA ILE A 96 13.89 -2.34 10.71
C ILE A 96 12.48 -1.78 10.50
N PHE A 97 12.02 -1.69 9.25
CA PHE A 97 10.68 -1.20 8.95
C PHE A 97 9.61 -2.07 9.62
N GLY A 98 9.63 -3.38 9.37
CA GLY A 98 8.65 -4.31 9.94
C GLY A 98 8.75 -4.42 11.46
N GLU A 99 9.97 -4.34 12.03
CA GLU A 99 10.16 -4.30 13.48
C GLU A 99 9.49 -3.08 14.13
N LEU A 100 9.64 -1.88 13.55
CA LEU A 100 9.03 -0.66 14.08
C LEU A 100 7.51 -0.69 13.95
N VAL A 101 6.96 -1.26 12.87
CA VAL A 101 5.53 -1.51 12.72
C VAL A 101 5.04 -2.51 13.77
N GLY A 102 5.78 -3.58 14.04
CA GLY A 102 5.47 -4.54 15.10
C GLY A 102 5.44 -3.91 16.49
N ILE A 103 6.38 -3.02 16.79
CA ILE A 103 6.41 -2.24 18.03
C ILE A 103 5.18 -1.30 18.10
N TRP A 104 4.80 -0.69 16.98
CA TRP A 104 3.61 0.14 16.91
C TRP A 104 2.34 -0.63 17.29
N PHE A 105 2.13 -1.84 16.76
CA PHE A 105 0.99 -2.68 17.11
C PHE A 105 0.95 -3.02 18.59
N ILE A 106 2.09 -3.35 19.19
CA ILE A 106 2.16 -3.63 20.64
C ILE A 106 1.83 -2.37 21.45
N SER A 107 2.35 -1.21 21.03
CA SER A 107 2.04 0.07 21.67
C SER A 107 0.53 0.37 21.62
N GLU A 108 -0.11 0.17 20.47
CA GLU A 108 -1.55 0.38 20.33
C GLU A 108 -2.39 -0.66 21.07
N TRP A 109 -1.96 -1.92 21.11
CA TRP A 109 -2.61 -2.94 21.94
C TRP A 109 -2.57 -2.59 23.44
N ILE A 110 -1.40 -2.13 23.91
CA ILE A 110 -1.25 -1.65 25.32
C ILE A 110 -2.16 -0.46 25.58
N SER A 111 -2.14 0.52 24.69
CA SER A 111 -2.91 1.76 24.82
C SER A 111 -4.43 1.54 24.70
N SER A 112 -4.84 0.46 24.05
CA SER A 112 -6.25 0.06 23.90
C SER A 112 -6.75 -0.86 25.02
N GLY A 113 -5.98 -1.05 26.11
CA GLY A 113 -6.42 -1.78 27.29
C GLY A 113 -6.02 -3.25 27.33
N LYS A 114 -5.07 -3.71 26.49
CA LYS A 114 -4.50 -5.06 26.50
C LYS A 114 -5.57 -6.15 26.41
N SER A 115 -6.31 -6.20 25.30
CA SER A 115 -7.29 -7.27 25.07
C SER A 115 -6.66 -8.66 25.27
N SER A 116 -7.45 -9.61 25.76
CA SER A 116 -7.00 -11.01 25.97
C SER A 116 -6.72 -11.75 24.67
N ALA A 117 -7.21 -11.25 23.53
CA ALA A 117 -6.94 -11.78 22.20
C ALA A 117 -6.95 -10.65 21.15
N PHE A 118 -6.15 -10.81 20.10
CA PHE A 118 -6.27 -9.99 18.89
C PHE A 118 -5.88 -10.75 17.63
N GLN A 119 -6.37 -10.23 16.51
CA GLN A 119 -6.04 -10.73 15.17
C GLN A 119 -5.14 -9.70 14.47
N LEU A 120 -4.04 -10.16 13.87
CA LEU A 120 -3.27 -9.39 12.89
C LEU A 120 -3.77 -9.77 11.50
N VAL A 121 -4.40 -8.83 10.80
CA VAL A 121 -4.96 -9.04 9.46
C VAL A 121 -4.14 -8.24 8.46
N GLU A 122 -3.42 -8.89 7.55
CA GLU A 122 -2.65 -8.22 6.50
C GLU A 122 -3.34 -8.39 5.14
N LEU A 123 -3.50 -7.27 4.42
CA LEU A 123 -4.07 -7.21 3.07
C LEU A 123 -2.93 -7.16 2.06
N GLY A 124 -2.85 -8.12 1.15
CA GLY A 124 -1.78 -8.21 0.16
C GLY A 124 -0.40 -8.38 0.80
N PRO A 125 -0.16 -9.46 1.56
CA PRO A 125 1.08 -9.61 2.36
C PRO A 125 2.34 -9.87 1.52
N GLY A 126 2.26 -9.85 0.20
CA GLY A 126 3.38 -10.09 -0.68
C GLY A 126 4.07 -11.43 -0.38
N ARG A 127 5.35 -11.41 -0.02
CA ARG A 127 6.08 -12.63 0.40
C ARG A 127 5.90 -12.99 1.89
N GLY A 128 5.14 -12.20 2.64
CA GLY A 128 4.95 -12.38 4.07
C GLY A 128 6.10 -11.79 4.92
N THR A 129 6.98 -11.00 4.32
CA THR A 129 8.15 -10.41 4.99
C THR A 129 7.73 -9.51 6.15
N LEU A 130 6.75 -8.62 5.93
CA LEU A 130 6.28 -7.69 6.95
C LEU A 130 5.63 -8.41 8.13
N THR A 131 4.69 -9.32 7.88
CA THR A 131 4.13 -10.19 8.94
C THR A 131 5.24 -10.96 9.66
N GLY A 132 6.23 -11.49 8.95
CA GLY A 132 7.37 -12.21 9.56
C GLY A 132 8.18 -11.34 10.52
N ASP A 133 8.45 -10.09 10.16
CA ASP A 133 9.18 -9.15 11.01
C ASP A 133 8.36 -8.74 12.24
N ILE A 134 7.06 -8.51 12.06
CA ILE A 134 6.13 -8.23 13.17
C ILE A 134 6.08 -9.40 14.15
N LEU A 135 5.94 -10.63 13.66
CA LEU A 135 5.91 -11.84 14.49
C LEU A 135 7.22 -12.07 15.24
N ARG A 136 8.35 -11.66 14.65
CA ARG A 136 9.66 -11.70 15.35
C ARG A 136 9.66 -10.76 16.55
N VAL A 137 9.10 -9.55 16.41
CA VAL A 137 8.94 -8.59 17.52
C VAL A 137 7.99 -9.18 18.58
N PHE A 138 6.88 -9.77 18.17
CA PHE A 138 5.94 -10.42 19.11
C PHE A 138 6.62 -11.53 19.89
N SER A 139 7.44 -12.33 19.25
CA SER A 139 8.23 -13.38 19.90
C SER A 139 9.25 -12.80 20.89
N GLN A 140 9.97 -11.74 20.50
CA GLN A 140 10.96 -11.09 21.39
C GLN A 140 10.31 -10.43 22.61
N LEU A 141 9.09 -9.93 22.47
CA LEU A 141 8.29 -9.33 23.52
C LEU A 141 7.24 -10.29 24.10
N GLY A 142 7.48 -11.59 24.00
CA GLY A 142 6.58 -12.63 24.45
C GLY A 142 6.20 -12.56 25.94
N SER A 143 7.08 -12.01 26.78
CA SER A 143 6.75 -11.75 28.21
C SER A 143 5.64 -10.71 28.38
N VAL A 144 5.56 -9.73 27.48
CA VAL A 144 4.51 -8.70 27.48
C VAL A 144 3.19 -9.26 26.93
N LEU A 145 3.27 -10.14 25.95
CA LEU A 145 2.14 -10.75 25.24
C LEU A 145 1.67 -12.09 25.85
N LYS A 146 2.26 -12.55 26.95
CA LYS A 146 2.11 -13.88 27.52
C LYS A 146 0.66 -14.34 27.75
N THR A 147 -0.24 -13.43 28.00
CA THR A 147 -1.66 -13.71 28.27
C THR A 147 -2.58 -13.34 27.12
N CYS A 148 -2.03 -13.04 25.95
CA CYS A 148 -2.79 -12.64 24.79
C CYS A 148 -2.80 -13.73 23.73
N ASP A 149 -3.97 -14.16 23.31
CA ASP A 149 -4.15 -15.07 22.19
C ASP A 149 -4.03 -14.30 20.89
N ILE A 150 -3.03 -14.63 20.07
CA ILE A 150 -2.74 -13.97 18.82
C ILE A 150 -3.02 -14.90 17.65
N SER A 151 -3.69 -14.42 16.63
CA SER A 151 -3.85 -15.11 15.34
C SER A 151 -3.50 -14.18 14.17
N VAL A 152 -3.02 -14.79 13.09
CA VAL A 152 -2.67 -14.07 11.85
C VAL A 152 -3.64 -14.47 10.74
N HIS A 153 -4.14 -13.49 10.03
CA HIS A 153 -5.08 -13.65 8.93
C HIS A 153 -4.53 -12.91 7.71
N LEU A 154 -4.25 -13.63 6.65
CA LEU A 154 -3.65 -13.10 5.43
C LEU A 154 -4.69 -13.11 4.31
N VAL A 155 -4.96 -11.94 3.73
CA VAL A 155 -5.88 -11.82 2.59
C VAL A 155 -5.04 -11.76 1.32
N GLU A 156 -5.02 -12.88 0.59
CA GLU A 156 -4.19 -13.08 -0.60
C GLU A 156 -4.96 -13.81 -1.71
N VAL A 157 -4.97 -13.24 -2.90
CA VAL A 157 -5.64 -13.82 -4.08
C VAL A 157 -4.69 -14.69 -4.92
N SER A 158 -3.38 -14.46 -4.82
CA SER A 158 -2.36 -15.23 -5.52
C SER A 158 -2.01 -16.50 -4.77
N GLN A 159 -2.31 -17.65 -5.37
CA GLN A 159 -1.91 -18.95 -4.82
C GLN A 159 -0.38 -19.07 -4.70
N LYS A 160 0.35 -18.54 -5.68
CA LYS A 160 1.81 -18.57 -5.68
C LYS A 160 2.39 -17.76 -4.51
N LEU A 161 1.89 -16.56 -4.27
CA LEU A 161 2.33 -15.75 -3.14
C LEU A 161 1.97 -16.39 -1.79
N SER A 162 0.78 -16.98 -1.67
CA SER A 162 0.41 -17.68 -0.44
C SER A 162 1.32 -18.88 -0.12
N GLU A 163 1.85 -19.57 -1.13
CA GLU A 163 2.88 -20.60 -0.93
C GLU A 163 4.19 -20.02 -0.39
N PHE A 164 4.64 -18.90 -0.93
CA PHE A 164 5.83 -18.19 -0.39
C PHE A 164 5.60 -17.73 1.04
N GLN A 165 4.44 -17.16 1.34
CA GLN A 165 4.06 -16.75 2.69
C GLN A 165 4.07 -17.93 3.66
N ALA A 166 3.53 -19.06 3.25
CA ALA A 166 3.54 -20.28 4.06
C ALA A 166 4.97 -20.77 4.35
N LEU A 167 5.84 -20.78 3.33
CA LEU A 167 7.26 -21.13 3.50
C LEU A 167 8.02 -20.20 4.45
N THR A 168 7.66 -18.93 4.45
CA THR A 168 8.29 -17.87 5.26
C THR A 168 7.80 -17.90 6.71
N LEU A 169 6.49 -18.05 6.92
CA LEU A 169 5.83 -17.80 8.20
C LEU A 169 5.61 -19.04 9.04
N THR A 170 5.42 -20.23 8.42
CA THR A 170 5.00 -21.41 9.16
C THR A 170 6.16 -22.33 9.55
N ASP A 171 5.92 -23.18 10.54
CA ASP A 171 6.84 -24.26 10.90
C ASP A 171 6.72 -25.39 9.86
N LYS A 172 7.83 -25.66 9.16
CA LYS A 172 7.91 -26.73 8.14
C LYS A 172 7.65 -28.15 8.70
N LYS A 173 7.69 -28.32 10.02
CA LYS A 173 7.42 -29.59 10.69
C LYS A 173 5.93 -29.84 10.87
N ILE A 174 5.09 -28.80 10.77
CA ILE A 174 3.64 -28.90 10.93
C ILE A 174 3.02 -28.85 9.54
N PRO A 175 2.26 -29.88 9.12
CA PRO A 175 1.59 -29.88 7.82
C PRO A 175 0.62 -28.70 7.68
N LEU A 176 0.56 -28.14 6.47
CA LEU A 176 -0.45 -27.14 6.12
C LEU A 176 -1.78 -27.82 5.85
N GLU A 177 -2.85 -27.30 6.44
CA GLU A 177 -4.21 -27.67 6.06
C GLU A 177 -4.63 -26.86 4.83
N ARG A 178 -5.16 -27.54 3.80
CA ARG A 178 -5.57 -26.90 2.54
C ARG A 178 -6.95 -27.39 2.15
N ASP A 179 -7.83 -26.45 1.84
CA ASP A 179 -9.16 -26.71 1.31
C ASP A 179 -9.53 -25.57 0.33
N ALA A 180 -9.42 -25.87 -0.96
CA ALA A 180 -9.65 -24.89 -2.01
C ALA A 180 -11.10 -24.36 -2.05
N GLU A 181 -12.07 -25.12 -1.55
CA GLU A 181 -13.50 -24.78 -1.54
C GLU A 181 -13.88 -23.99 -0.27
N SER A 182 -13.04 -24.03 0.77
CA SER A 182 -13.29 -23.32 2.01
C SER A 182 -13.00 -21.83 1.90
N LEU A 183 -13.72 -21.02 2.71
CA LEU A 183 -13.42 -19.60 2.88
C LEU A 183 -11.98 -19.39 3.41
N VAL A 184 -11.53 -20.31 4.28
CA VAL A 184 -10.13 -20.42 4.73
C VAL A 184 -9.46 -21.47 3.87
N TYR A 185 -8.86 -21.08 2.77
CA TYR A 185 -8.31 -22.03 1.81
C TYR A 185 -6.96 -22.66 2.22
N MET A 186 -6.30 -22.09 3.24
CA MET A 186 -5.07 -22.63 3.79
C MET A 186 -4.92 -22.23 5.27
N LYS A 187 -4.41 -23.13 6.11
CA LYS A 187 -4.04 -22.86 7.50
C LYS A 187 -2.67 -23.43 7.80
N GLY A 188 -1.98 -22.78 8.72
CA GLY A 188 -0.69 -23.23 9.23
C GLY A 188 -0.42 -22.68 10.63
N VAL A 189 0.72 -23.03 11.18
CA VAL A 189 1.17 -22.59 12.50
C VAL A 189 2.60 -22.10 12.38
N THR A 190 2.91 -20.96 12.98
CA THR A 190 4.27 -20.41 13.00
C THR A 190 5.18 -21.23 13.94
N LYS A 191 6.49 -21.04 13.86
CA LYS A 191 7.46 -21.65 14.80
C LYS A 191 7.21 -21.27 16.26
N SER A 192 6.56 -20.12 16.50
CA SER A 192 6.18 -19.65 17.85
C SER A 192 4.80 -20.13 18.30
N GLY A 193 4.13 -20.99 17.52
CA GLY A 193 2.82 -21.55 17.87
C GLY A 193 1.63 -20.66 17.51
N ILE A 194 1.84 -19.53 16.81
CA ILE A 194 0.76 -18.63 16.40
C ILE A 194 0.05 -19.21 15.17
N PRO A 195 -1.30 -19.37 15.17
CA PRO A 195 -2.04 -19.84 14.02
C PRO A 195 -2.08 -18.78 12.91
N VAL A 196 -1.93 -19.24 11.67
CA VAL A 196 -2.00 -18.42 10.46
C VAL A 196 -3.06 -18.99 9.53
N SER A 197 -3.94 -18.15 9.00
CA SER A 197 -5.02 -18.53 8.08
C SER A 197 -5.03 -17.61 6.85
N TRP A 198 -5.32 -18.18 5.66
CA TRP A 198 -5.36 -17.46 4.39
C TRP A 198 -6.77 -17.41 3.84
N TYR A 199 -7.14 -16.24 3.32
CA TYR A 199 -8.45 -15.89 2.77
C TYR A 199 -8.29 -15.23 1.41
N ARG A 200 -9.29 -15.35 0.53
CA ARG A 200 -9.31 -14.64 -0.76
C ARG A 200 -9.99 -13.27 -0.67
N ASP A 201 -10.85 -13.08 0.33
CA ASP A 201 -11.62 -11.85 0.50
C ASP A 201 -11.61 -11.43 1.98
N LEU A 202 -11.48 -10.14 2.24
CA LEU A 202 -11.49 -9.59 3.60
C LEU A 202 -12.79 -9.90 4.36
N LYS A 203 -13.91 -9.99 3.66
CA LYS A 203 -15.21 -10.31 4.29
C LYS A 203 -15.27 -11.71 4.92
N ASP A 204 -14.38 -12.62 4.49
CA ASP A 204 -14.30 -13.99 4.97
C ASP A 204 -13.46 -14.11 6.25
N VAL A 205 -12.70 -13.06 6.61
CA VAL A 205 -11.95 -13.01 7.87
C VAL A 205 -12.92 -12.93 9.05
N PRO A 206 -12.76 -13.78 10.08
CA PRO A 206 -13.62 -13.77 11.26
C PRO A 206 -13.63 -12.39 11.95
N LYS A 207 -14.79 -11.97 12.41
CA LYS A 207 -14.89 -10.74 13.20
C LYS A 207 -14.26 -10.92 14.57
N GLY A 208 -13.43 -9.97 14.99
CA GLY A 208 -12.74 -9.99 16.26
C GLY A 208 -12.05 -8.65 16.56
N TYR A 209 -11.33 -8.60 17.67
CA TYR A 209 -10.44 -7.46 17.94
C TYR A 209 -9.24 -7.56 17.01
N SER A 210 -9.21 -6.72 15.99
CA SER A 210 -8.30 -6.87 14.86
C SER A 210 -7.46 -5.61 14.61
N PHE A 211 -6.18 -5.84 14.32
CA PHE A 211 -5.31 -4.86 13.71
C PHE A 211 -5.23 -5.17 12.21
N TYR A 212 -5.70 -4.26 11.39
CA TYR A 212 -5.62 -4.36 9.93
C TYR A 212 -4.37 -3.64 9.44
N LEU A 213 -3.62 -4.31 8.57
CA LEU A 213 -2.41 -3.81 7.95
C LEU A 213 -2.57 -3.87 6.43
N ALA A 214 -2.31 -2.75 5.77
CA ALA A 214 -2.26 -2.64 4.32
C ALA A 214 -0.99 -1.84 3.96
N ASN A 215 0.05 -2.55 3.52
CA ASN A 215 1.31 -1.94 3.14
C ASN A 215 1.45 -1.98 1.62
N GLU A 216 1.56 -0.79 0.98
CA GLU A 216 1.66 -0.70 -0.48
C GLU A 216 0.58 -1.56 -1.18
N PHE A 217 -0.68 -1.42 -0.72
CA PHE A 217 -1.83 -2.21 -1.16
C PHE A 217 -2.90 -1.37 -1.86
N PHE A 218 -3.18 -0.16 -1.36
CA PHE A 218 -4.25 0.67 -1.93
C PHE A 218 -3.90 1.25 -3.30
N ASP A 219 -2.62 1.42 -3.59
CA ASP A 219 -2.09 1.94 -4.85
C ASP A 219 -2.22 0.96 -6.02
N VAL A 220 -2.37 -0.35 -5.74
CA VAL A 220 -2.60 -1.38 -6.77
C VAL A 220 -4.07 -1.77 -6.95
N LEU A 221 -4.97 -1.20 -6.16
CA LEU A 221 -6.40 -1.45 -6.32
C LEU A 221 -6.93 -0.80 -7.61
N PRO A 222 -7.90 -1.45 -8.29
CA PRO A 222 -8.50 -0.92 -9.51
C PRO A 222 -9.10 0.48 -9.31
N ILE A 223 -8.73 1.42 -10.17
CA ILE A 223 -9.22 2.80 -10.14
C ILE A 223 -9.97 3.16 -11.42
N HIS A 224 -10.92 4.08 -11.29
CA HIS A 224 -11.51 4.79 -12.43
C HIS A 224 -10.71 6.06 -12.70
N LYS A 225 -10.34 6.29 -13.97
CA LYS A 225 -9.59 7.48 -14.39
C LYS A 225 -10.51 8.45 -15.12
N PHE A 226 -10.47 9.71 -14.74
CA PHE A 226 -11.29 10.76 -15.35
C PHE A 226 -10.45 11.91 -15.88
N GLN A 227 -10.90 12.53 -16.96
CA GLN A 227 -10.27 13.68 -17.56
C GLN A 227 -11.25 14.85 -17.67
N LYS A 228 -10.83 16.04 -17.22
CA LYS A 228 -11.59 17.26 -17.41
C LYS A 228 -11.49 17.72 -18.86
N THR A 229 -12.64 17.92 -19.49
CA THR A 229 -12.77 18.42 -20.86
C THR A 229 -13.56 19.73 -20.86
N PRO A 230 -13.61 20.48 -21.99
CA PRO A 230 -14.50 21.64 -22.10
C PRO A 230 -15.98 21.34 -21.88
N HIS A 231 -16.38 20.07 -22.05
CA HIS A 231 -17.76 19.59 -21.89
C HIS A 231 -17.98 18.84 -20.55
N GLY A 232 -17.14 19.06 -19.54
CA GLY A 232 -17.21 18.40 -18.24
C GLY A 232 -16.21 17.24 -18.11
N TRP A 233 -16.30 16.54 -16.98
CA TRP A 233 -15.48 15.36 -16.68
C TRP A 233 -15.91 14.17 -17.53
N ARG A 234 -14.95 13.44 -18.09
CA ARG A 234 -15.19 12.20 -18.85
C ARG A 234 -14.30 11.09 -18.33
N GLU A 235 -14.85 9.89 -18.21
CA GLU A 235 -14.07 8.72 -17.89
C GLU A 235 -13.09 8.39 -19.03
N VAL A 236 -11.86 8.02 -18.66
CA VAL A 236 -10.86 7.51 -19.58
C VAL A 236 -11.03 6.00 -19.66
N LEU A 237 -11.24 5.52 -20.86
CA LEU A 237 -11.40 4.10 -21.18
C LEU A 237 -10.19 3.62 -21.97
N ILE A 238 -10.07 2.30 -22.07
CA ILE A 238 -9.05 1.63 -22.88
C ILE A 238 -9.75 0.91 -24.04
N ASP A 239 -9.25 1.14 -25.24
CA ASP A 239 -9.77 0.61 -26.49
C ASP A 239 -8.65 0.10 -27.37
N ILE A 240 -8.99 -0.65 -28.42
CA ILE A 240 -8.06 -1.09 -29.46
C ILE A 240 -7.74 0.09 -30.37
N ASP A 241 -6.47 0.26 -30.73
CA ASP A 241 -6.08 1.27 -31.69
C ASP A 241 -6.62 0.88 -33.10
N PRO A 242 -7.42 1.71 -33.77
CA PRO A 242 -7.98 1.39 -35.08
C PRO A 242 -6.93 1.37 -36.20
N GLN A 243 -5.77 1.97 -36.00
CA GLN A 243 -4.69 2.03 -36.99
C GLN A 243 -3.65 0.91 -36.79
N VAL A 244 -3.50 0.44 -35.53
CA VAL A 244 -2.50 -0.56 -35.14
C VAL A 244 -3.18 -1.65 -34.33
N SER A 245 -3.50 -2.77 -34.97
CA SER A 245 -4.35 -3.83 -34.41
C SER A 245 -3.78 -4.55 -33.18
N ASP A 246 -2.47 -4.41 -32.93
CA ASP A 246 -1.76 -4.98 -31.77
C ASP A 246 -1.44 -3.94 -30.70
N LYS A 247 -2.16 -2.81 -30.69
CA LYS A 247 -1.98 -1.72 -29.74
C LYS A 247 -3.29 -1.35 -29.03
N LEU A 248 -3.18 -1.05 -27.75
CA LEU A 248 -4.24 -0.41 -26.96
C LEU A 248 -4.01 1.11 -26.90
N ARG A 249 -5.09 1.85 -26.73
CA ARG A 249 -5.06 3.30 -26.56
C ARG A 249 -6.05 3.77 -25.50
N PHE A 250 -5.79 4.94 -24.91
CA PHE A 250 -6.78 5.63 -24.11
C PHE A 250 -7.80 6.35 -24.99
N VAL A 251 -9.08 6.24 -24.64
CA VAL A 251 -10.18 6.97 -25.24
C VAL A 251 -11.06 7.61 -24.18
N LEU A 252 -11.81 8.64 -24.53
CA LEU A 252 -12.76 9.27 -23.61
C LEU A 252 -14.16 8.69 -23.78
N ALA A 253 -14.83 8.39 -22.67
CA ALA A 253 -16.24 8.01 -22.69
C ALA A 253 -17.11 9.09 -23.37
N PRO A 254 -18.18 8.72 -24.09
CA PRO A 254 -19.05 9.66 -24.80
C PRO A 254 -19.86 10.57 -23.85
N GLY A 255 -20.05 10.18 -22.60
CA GLY A 255 -20.82 10.93 -21.59
C GLY A 255 -19.96 11.61 -20.53
N ALA A 256 -20.47 12.63 -19.84
CA ALA A 256 -19.80 13.31 -18.73
C ALA A 256 -19.99 12.57 -17.40
N THR A 257 -18.95 12.51 -16.58
CA THR A 257 -18.89 11.88 -15.24
C THR A 257 -18.08 12.69 -14.22
N PRO A 258 -18.33 12.61 -12.91
CA PRO A 258 -17.63 13.41 -11.91
C PRO A 258 -16.50 12.66 -11.20
N ALA A 259 -15.19 12.84 -11.49
CA ALA A 259 -14.02 12.60 -10.61
C ALA A 259 -12.65 12.54 -11.33
N GLU A 260 -11.54 12.58 -10.58
CA GLU A 260 -10.15 12.53 -11.08
C GLU A 260 -9.34 11.41 -10.42
N ALA A 261 -8.50 10.69 -11.21
CA ALA A 261 -7.50 9.75 -10.72
C ALA A 261 -6.33 9.59 -11.71
N PHE A 262 -5.16 9.13 -11.22
CA PHE A 262 -3.92 8.98 -11.98
C PHE A 262 -3.37 7.56 -11.87
N ILE A 263 -2.79 7.00 -12.96
CA ILE A 263 -2.21 5.65 -13.02
C ILE A 263 -0.78 5.68 -13.55
N GLN A 264 0.11 4.86 -13.00
CA GLN A 264 1.48 4.63 -13.44
C GLN A 264 1.75 3.13 -13.62
N GLY A 265 2.70 2.79 -14.50
CA GLY A 265 3.19 1.43 -14.68
C GLY A 265 4.69 1.32 -14.40
N PHE A 266 5.12 0.21 -13.82
CA PHE A 266 6.53 -0.09 -13.53
C PHE A 266 6.91 -1.49 -13.99
N CYS A 267 8.10 -1.61 -14.59
CA CYS A 267 8.71 -2.87 -14.96
C CYS A 267 10.21 -2.80 -14.70
N SER A 268 10.79 -3.78 -14.00
CA SER A 268 12.22 -3.83 -13.64
C SER A 268 12.69 -2.51 -13.00
N HIS A 269 11.94 -1.96 -12.06
CA HIS A 269 12.20 -0.68 -11.36
C HIS A 269 12.25 0.57 -12.26
N LYS A 270 11.68 0.51 -13.48
CA LYS A 270 11.62 1.63 -14.42
C LYS A 270 10.17 1.92 -14.82
N LEU A 271 9.88 3.19 -15.13
CA LEU A 271 8.59 3.57 -15.69
C LEU A 271 8.33 2.80 -17.00
N HIS A 272 7.14 2.21 -17.10
CA HIS A 272 6.66 1.45 -18.22
C HIS A 272 5.36 2.05 -18.76
N ASP A 273 5.15 2.03 -20.08
CA ASP A 273 3.86 2.42 -20.66
C ASP A 273 2.82 1.36 -20.31
N VAL A 274 1.80 1.75 -19.56
CA VAL A 274 0.75 0.87 -19.01
C VAL A 274 -0.02 0.09 -20.08
N LEU A 275 0.01 0.53 -21.35
CA LEU A 275 -0.68 -0.11 -22.46
C LEU A 275 0.20 -1.04 -23.29
N ILE A 276 1.52 -1.07 -23.04
CA ILE A 276 2.46 -1.95 -23.74
C ILE A 276 2.57 -3.29 -23.00
N ALA A 277 2.45 -4.40 -23.74
CA ALA A 277 2.59 -5.76 -23.22
C ALA A 277 1.80 -6.00 -21.91
N PRO A 278 0.46 -5.88 -21.89
CA PRO A 278 -0.35 -6.05 -20.70
C PRO A 278 -0.07 -7.37 -19.97
N GLY A 279 0.00 -7.33 -18.63
CA GLY A 279 0.33 -8.48 -17.78
C GLY A 279 1.82 -8.70 -17.56
N THR A 280 2.71 -7.80 -18.04
CA THR A 280 4.17 -7.91 -17.87
C THR A 280 4.74 -6.79 -16.98
N ALA A 281 3.93 -5.89 -16.49
CA ALA A 281 4.33 -4.81 -15.61
C ALA A 281 3.30 -4.64 -14.48
N ASP A 282 3.75 -4.16 -13.33
CA ASP A 282 2.88 -3.74 -12.27
C ASP A 282 2.24 -2.38 -12.58
N LEU A 283 1.04 -2.17 -12.05
CA LEU A 283 0.27 -0.94 -12.23
C LEU A 283 -0.09 -0.35 -10.88
N THR A 284 0.31 0.90 -10.65
CA THR A 284 0.00 1.61 -9.42
C THR A 284 -0.72 2.93 -9.68
N ALA A 285 -1.42 3.43 -8.68
CA ALA A 285 -2.08 4.72 -8.69
C ALA A 285 -1.79 5.49 -7.40
N ASP A 286 -1.83 6.80 -7.45
CA ASP A 286 -1.72 7.62 -6.24
C ASP A 286 -2.94 7.39 -5.32
N VAL A 287 -2.68 7.18 -4.02
CA VAL A 287 -3.72 6.93 -3.02
C VAL A 287 -4.39 8.23 -2.59
N ASP A 288 -5.72 8.34 -2.72
CA ASP A 288 -6.49 9.45 -2.21
C ASP A 288 -6.82 9.27 -0.71
N PHE A 289 -5.92 9.72 0.16
CA PHE A 289 -6.13 9.71 1.61
C PHE A 289 -7.30 10.60 2.05
N SER A 290 -7.66 11.63 1.27
CA SER A 290 -8.84 12.46 1.55
C SER A 290 -10.13 11.67 1.34
N TYR A 291 -10.16 10.80 0.34
CA TYR A 291 -11.27 9.87 0.12
C TYR A 291 -11.38 8.88 1.28
N LEU A 292 -10.28 8.23 1.68
CA LEU A 292 -10.27 7.29 2.80
C LEU A 292 -10.78 7.95 4.09
N ARG A 293 -10.35 9.18 4.38
CA ARG A 293 -10.83 9.96 5.52
C ARG A 293 -12.33 10.23 5.46
N ARG A 294 -12.84 10.65 4.29
CA ARG A 294 -14.29 10.91 4.11
C ARG A 294 -15.12 9.63 4.33
N MET A 295 -14.67 8.49 3.81
CA MET A 295 -15.40 7.21 3.92
C MET A 295 -15.43 6.67 5.35
N THR A 296 -14.48 7.04 6.18
CA THR A 296 -14.39 6.63 7.59
C THR A 296 -14.93 7.68 8.56
N GLN A 297 -15.32 8.86 8.08
CA GLN A 297 -15.86 9.94 8.90
C GLN A 297 -17.05 9.46 9.74
N GLY A 298 -17.05 9.76 11.03
CA GLY A 298 -18.06 9.34 11.99
C GLY A 298 -17.99 7.86 12.42
N LYS A 299 -17.14 7.05 11.79
CA LYS A 299 -16.94 5.63 12.12
C LYS A 299 -15.62 5.39 12.86
N ALA A 300 -14.57 6.07 12.44
CA ALA A 300 -13.24 5.97 13.03
C ALA A 300 -12.53 7.33 12.97
N ALA A 301 -11.62 7.56 13.91
CA ALA A 301 -10.71 8.69 13.86
C ALA A 301 -9.55 8.38 12.89
N SER A 302 -9.22 9.31 12.01
CA SER A 302 -8.12 9.18 11.06
C SER A 302 -6.91 10.01 11.48
N LEU A 303 -5.72 9.40 11.43
CA LEU A 303 -4.42 10.04 11.68
C LEU A 303 -3.58 10.01 10.41
N GLY A 304 -2.89 11.09 10.12
CA GLY A 304 -2.10 11.22 8.90
C GLY A 304 -2.92 11.76 7.71
N PRO A 305 -2.44 11.63 6.46
CA PRO A 305 -1.17 10.98 6.11
C PRO A 305 0.04 11.70 6.72
N ILE A 306 1.02 10.92 7.17
CA ILE A 306 2.31 11.42 7.64
C ILE A 306 3.42 10.76 6.82
N GLN A 307 4.43 11.52 6.43
CA GLN A 307 5.55 11.02 5.63
C GLN A 307 6.26 9.87 6.33
N GLN A 308 6.67 8.85 5.58
CA GLN A 308 7.35 7.66 6.09
C GLN A 308 8.57 8.01 6.93
N GLN A 309 9.43 8.93 6.47
CA GLN A 309 10.59 9.37 7.23
C GLN A 309 10.21 9.95 8.61
N THR A 310 9.12 10.68 8.70
CA THR A 310 8.66 11.29 9.95
C THR A 310 8.12 10.23 10.90
N PHE A 311 7.28 9.31 10.40
CA PHE A 311 6.77 8.20 11.18
C PHE A 311 7.90 7.33 11.74
N LEU A 312 8.84 6.91 10.90
CA LEU A 312 9.94 6.05 11.30
C LEU A 312 10.90 6.75 12.28
N LYS A 313 11.13 8.06 12.12
CA LYS A 313 11.89 8.86 13.12
C LYS A 313 11.19 8.87 14.47
N ASN A 314 9.90 9.14 14.49
CA ASN A 314 9.10 9.16 15.73
C ASN A 314 9.06 7.76 16.39
N MET A 315 9.16 6.69 15.60
CA MET A 315 9.28 5.31 16.09
C MET A 315 10.71 4.92 16.51
N GLY A 316 11.70 5.81 16.35
CA GLY A 316 13.06 5.62 16.83
C GLY A 316 13.98 4.83 15.89
N ILE A 317 13.78 4.94 14.57
CA ILE A 317 14.61 4.24 13.57
C ILE A 317 16.11 4.50 13.74
N ASP A 318 16.50 5.74 14.13
CA ASP A 318 17.90 6.13 14.31
C ASP A 318 18.56 5.35 15.46
N VAL A 319 17.82 5.17 16.56
CA VAL A 319 18.28 4.39 17.71
C VAL A 319 18.39 2.91 17.34
N ARG A 320 17.40 2.38 16.62
CA ARG A 320 17.42 0.99 16.17
C ARG A 320 18.57 0.70 15.22
N LEU A 321 18.80 1.59 14.25
CA LEU A 321 19.93 1.49 13.32
C LEU A 321 21.27 1.48 14.08
N LYS A 322 21.45 2.39 15.04
CA LYS A 322 22.68 2.44 15.85
C LYS A 322 22.94 1.11 16.55
N VAL A 323 21.92 0.57 17.24
CA VAL A 323 22.05 -0.73 17.95
C VAL A 323 22.42 -1.88 16.98
N LEU A 324 21.89 -1.87 15.76
CA LEU A 324 22.21 -2.90 14.77
C LEU A 324 23.61 -2.71 14.21
N LEU A 325 24.04 -1.48 13.94
CA LEU A 325 25.41 -1.19 13.51
C LEU A 325 26.45 -1.55 14.57
N ASP A 326 26.15 -1.33 15.85
CA ASP A 326 27.05 -1.71 16.95
C ASP A 326 27.22 -3.23 17.09
N LYS A 327 26.24 -4.01 16.61
CA LYS A 327 26.28 -5.49 16.62
C LYS A 327 26.72 -6.12 15.29
N ALA A 328 26.87 -5.33 14.25
CA ALA A 328 27.25 -5.83 12.93
C ALA A 328 28.77 -5.82 12.78
N ASP A 329 29.40 -6.99 12.83
CA ASP A 329 30.85 -7.15 12.69
C ASP A 329 31.27 -7.09 11.21
N GLU A 330 30.43 -7.56 10.29
CA GLU A 330 30.76 -7.61 8.87
C GLU A 330 30.50 -6.28 8.15
N PRO A 331 31.48 -5.73 7.39
CA PRO A 331 31.31 -4.50 6.61
C PRO A 331 30.13 -4.55 5.61
N SER A 332 29.89 -5.71 5.00
CA SER A 332 28.78 -5.95 4.07
C SER A 332 27.43 -5.74 4.73
N VAL A 333 27.24 -6.28 5.94
CA VAL A 333 25.99 -6.13 6.72
C VAL A 333 25.80 -4.67 7.13
N ARG A 334 26.86 -3.99 7.57
CA ARG A 334 26.83 -2.55 7.89
C ARG A 334 26.38 -1.73 6.68
N GLN A 335 26.94 -2.03 5.51
CA GLN A 335 26.59 -1.32 4.27
C GLN A 335 25.13 -1.55 3.88
N GLN A 336 24.63 -2.77 4.00
CA GLN A 336 23.21 -3.09 3.75
C GLN A 336 22.27 -2.34 4.70
N LEU A 337 22.58 -2.28 6.00
CA LEU A 337 21.81 -1.52 6.99
C LEU A 337 21.75 -0.03 6.65
N LEU A 338 22.90 0.58 6.28
CA LEU A 338 22.96 1.97 5.89
C LEU A 338 22.23 2.23 4.56
N HIS A 339 22.33 1.31 3.61
CA HIS A 339 21.63 1.41 2.33
C HIS A 339 20.12 1.36 2.54
N GLY A 340 19.61 0.39 3.29
CA GLY A 340 18.19 0.24 3.62
C GLY A 340 17.65 1.47 4.37
N TYR A 341 18.39 1.96 5.37
CA TYR A 341 18.04 3.21 6.06
C TYR A 341 17.92 4.39 5.10
N ASN A 342 18.91 4.56 4.20
CA ASN A 342 18.87 5.64 3.22
C ASN A 342 17.72 5.48 2.22
N MET A 343 17.33 4.26 1.83
CA MET A 343 16.17 4.04 0.97
C MET A 343 14.87 4.47 1.67
N LEU A 344 14.69 4.06 2.92
CA LEU A 344 13.46 4.35 3.68
C LEU A 344 13.32 5.82 4.08
N MET A 345 14.45 6.50 4.40
CA MET A 345 14.45 7.81 5.04
C MET A 345 14.73 8.99 4.11
N ASN A 346 15.39 8.75 2.97
CA ASN A 346 15.79 9.84 2.07
C ASN A 346 14.56 10.46 1.39
N PRO A 347 14.35 11.80 1.50
CA PRO A 347 13.23 12.51 0.88
C PRO A 347 13.08 12.26 -0.62
N LYS A 348 14.22 12.14 -1.33
CA LYS A 348 14.23 11.89 -2.79
C LYS A 348 13.94 10.44 -3.17
N LYS A 349 13.87 9.53 -2.20
CA LYS A 349 13.55 8.12 -2.37
C LYS A 349 12.16 7.85 -1.79
N MET A 350 12.05 7.02 -0.75
CA MET A 350 10.76 6.66 -0.16
C MET A 350 10.32 7.60 0.98
N GLY A 351 11.26 8.35 1.59
CA GLY A 351 11.02 9.09 2.83
C GLY A 351 9.87 10.08 2.80
N GLU A 352 9.69 10.85 1.70
CA GLU A 352 8.60 11.80 1.53
C GLU A 352 7.48 11.29 0.60
N ARG A 353 7.77 10.29 -0.23
CA ARG A 353 6.82 9.79 -1.23
C ARG A 353 5.82 8.80 -0.64
N PHE A 354 6.25 8.03 0.36
CA PHE A 354 5.41 7.06 1.07
C PHE A 354 4.85 7.68 2.34
N ASN A 355 3.64 7.27 2.69
CA ASN A 355 2.92 7.87 3.82
C ASN A 355 2.30 6.80 4.71
N PHE A 356 2.26 7.09 6.01
CA PHE A 356 1.50 6.34 7.00
C PHE A 356 0.15 7.00 7.25
N PHE A 357 -0.88 6.19 7.31
CA PHE A 357 -2.23 6.59 7.63
C PHE A 357 -2.86 5.56 8.57
N ALA A 358 -3.44 6.01 9.66
CA ALA A 358 -4.07 5.12 10.62
C ALA A 358 -5.53 5.47 10.86
N LEU A 359 -6.33 4.44 11.07
CA LEU A 359 -7.73 4.52 11.47
C LEU A 359 -7.87 3.88 12.85
N LEU A 360 -8.35 4.63 13.82
CA LEU A 360 -8.49 4.19 15.20
C LEU A 360 -9.93 4.35 15.68
N PRO A 361 -10.42 3.47 16.57
CA PRO A 361 -11.68 3.69 17.26
C PRO A 361 -11.67 5.02 18.00
N HIS A 362 -12.75 5.79 17.98
CA HIS A 362 -12.83 7.08 18.69
C HIS A 362 -12.52 6.93 20.19
N GLN A 363 -12.93 5.82 20.81
CA GLN A 363 -12.68 5.52 22.21
C GLN A 363 -11.17 5.45 22.53
N ARG A 364 -10.32 4.99 21.58
CA ARG A 364 -8.86 4.93 21.77
C ARG A 364 -8.25 6.32 22.02
N LEU A 365 -8.83 7.36 21.47
CA LEU A 365 -8.36 8.73 21.60
C LEU A 365 -9.01 9.46 22.79
N GLN A 366 -10.08 8.91 23.37
CA GLN A 366 -10.81 9.48 24.50
C GLN A 366 -10.34 8.95 25.87
N VAL A 367 -9.49 7.91 25.91
CA VAL A 367 -9.01 7.29 27.15
C VAL A 367 -7.97 8.18 27.84
N GLY A 368 -8.47 9.19 28.54
CA GLY A 368 -7.73 10.09 29.43
C GLY A 368 -8.62 10.74 30.50
N GLY A 369 -9.91 10.35 30.56
CA GLY A 369 -10.93 11.07 31.33
C GLY A 369 -11.75 10.30 32.37
N HIS A 370 -11.44 9.06 32.72
CA HIS A 370 -12.16 8.38 33.82
C HIS A 370 -11.23 7.80 34.87
N GLN A 371 -10.70 8.68 35.74
CA GLN A 371 -10.56 8.38 37.17
C GLN A 371 -11.44 9.38 37.93
N MET A 372 -12.52 8.85 38.52
CA MET A 372 -13.30 9.56 39.51
C MET A 372 -12.38 9.97 40.66
N GLY A 373 -12.18 11.26 40.85
CA GLY A 373 -11.46 11.83 41.96
C GLY A 373 -11.44 13.34 41.83
N THR A 374 -12.28 13.99 42.62
CA THR A 374 -12.40 15.43 42.83
C THR A 374 -11.05 16.14 42.78
N CYS A 375 -10.72 16.80 41.68
CA CYS A 375 -9.91 18.02 41.65
C CYS A 375 -9.99 18.65 40.24
N GLN A 376 -10.22 19.96 40.21
CA GLN A 376 -10.22 20.74 38.99
C GLN A 376 -8.83 20.64 38.32
N SER A 377 -8.66 19.81 37.31
CA SER A 377 -7.48 19.74 36.49
C SER A 377 -7.89 19.89 35.01
N LYS A 378 -7.06 20.66 34.28
CA LYS A 378 -7.16 20.96 32.85
C LYS A 378 -7.53 19.71 32.01
N PRO A 379 -8.24 19.85 30.86
CA PRO A 379 -8.56 18.73 30.01
C PRO A 379 -7.26 17.96 29.68
N SER A 380 -7.23 16.69 30.08
CA SER A 380 -6.12 15.77 29.84
C SER A 380 -5.87 15.69 28.35
N ALA A 381 -4.65 16.00 27.90
CA ALA A 381 -4.24 15.81 26.53
C ALA A 381 -4.48 14.35 26.14
N SER A 382 -5.12 14.11 25.00
CA SER A 382 -5.32 12.79 24.43
C SER A 382 -4.00 12.03 24.40
N SER A 383 -4.02 10.74 24.78
CA SER A 383 -2.82 9.90 24.76
C SER A 383 -2.23 9.86 23.35
N PRO A 384 -0.99 10.32 23.14
CA PRO A 384 -0.41 10.40 21.80
C PRO A 384 -0.34 9.01 21.16
N VAL A 385 -0.56 8.96 19.85
CA VAL A 385 -0.39 7.74 19.07
C VAL A 385 1.06 7.66 18.62
N ALA A 386 1.73 6.56 18.96
CA ALA A 386 3.12 6.35 18.59
C ALA A 386 3.33 6.55 17.07
N GLY A 387 4.45 7.12 16.68
CA GLY A 387 4.77 7.38 15.28
C GLY A 387 4.10 8.62 14.68
N PHE A 388 2.87 8.97 15.09
CA PHE A 388 2.13 10.11 14.53
C PHE A 388 2.42 11.45 15.23
N GLY A 389 3.10 11.44 16.39
CA GLY A 389 3.44 12.65 17.13
C GLY A 389 2.21 13.40 17.66
N GLU A 390 2.32 14.73 17.78
CA GLU A 390 1.24 15.63 18.25
C GLU A 390 0.26 16.02 17.12
N LEU A 391 0.02 15.15 16.15
CA LEU A 391 -0.95 15.45 15.09
C LEU A 391 -2.33 15.67 15.71
N THR A 392 -2.84 16.90 15.59
CA THR A 392 -4.23 17.21 15.88
C THR A 392 -5.10 16.47 14.86
N TRP A 393 -5.86 15.50 15.34
CA TRP A 393 -6.83 14.78 14.53
C TRP A 393 -8.10 15.63 14.34
N GLN A 394 -8.58 15.63 13.11
CA GLN A 394 -9.81 16.31 12.70
C GLN A 394 -10.95 15.31 12.54
#